data_e76befbc52a24f1049ed38da2a180a54
#
_entry.id   e76befbc52a24f1049ed38da2a180a54
#
_cell.length_a   1.000
_cell.length_b   1.000
_cell.length_c   1.000
_cell.angle_alpha   90.00
_cell.angle_beta   90.00
_cell.angle_gamma   90.00
#
_symmetry.space_group_name_H-M   'P 1'
#
loop_
_entity.id
_entity.type
_entity.pdbx_description
1 polymer ?
#
loop_
_entity_poly.entity_id
_entity_poly.type
_entity_poly.pdbx_seq_one_letter_code
_entity_poly.pdbx_strand_id
1 'polypeptide(L)'
;ERNKIISRITPIIDLNDAVQDSDLVIEAVPEIMDLKKKVYAELDKAADDHVIFASNTSTLPITEISNTVSNPERFIGIHFFNPPQLMKLVEVIPGQNTSENITNITLDFVKSVKKIPVICRKDVPGFIINRLFIPLVHESCYILERQKLKQREIDSAVKYNLGFPMGIFELADFTGMDVIHKATVEMHLRDKKVILPHPRIKQLFSENKLGKKN
;
A
#
# COMPACT_ATOMS: atom_id res chain seq x y z
N GLU A 1 29.43 6.92 -6.00
CA GLU A 1 28.06 7.16 -5.46
C GLU A 1 27.43 5.88 -4.93
N ARG A 2 27.38 4.79 -5.71
CA ARG A 2 26.80 3.49 -5.30
C ARG A 2 27.39 2.98 -3.97
N ASN A 3 28.72 2.93 -3.83
CA ASN A 3 29.38 2.43 -2.61
C ASN A 3 29.05 3.30 -1.39
N LYS A 4 28.92 4.63 -1.59
CA LYS A 4 28.53 5.56 -0.53
C LYS A 4 27.09 5.34 -0.05
N ILE A 5 26.19 4.89 -0.93
CA ILE A 5 24.82 4.54 -0.56
C ILE A 5 24.81 3.20 0.18
N ILE A 6 25.48 2.19 -0.36
CA ILE A 6 25.55 0.85 0.25
C ILE A 6 26.16 0.89 1.66
N SER A 7 27.19 1.72 1.87
CA SER A 7 27.86 1.85 3.19
C SER A 7 26.96 2.43 4.30
N ARG A 8 25.77 2.93 3.96
CA ARG A 8 24.77 3.42 4.93
C ARG A 8 23.71 2.36 5.29
N ILE A 9 23.77 1.19 4.66
CA ILE A 9 22.82 0.11 4.88
C ILE A 9 23.50 -0.94 5.73
N THR A 10 22.96 -1.20 6.90
CA THR A 10 23.40 -2.26 7.80
C THR A 10 22.33 -3.34 7.85
N PRO A 11 22.57 -4.54 7.28
CA PRO A 11 21.62 -5.65 7.39
C PRO A 11 21.67 -6.22 8.81
N ILE A 12 20.51 -6.33 9.45
CA ILE A 12 20.36 -6.88 10.81
C ILE A 12 19.25 -7.94 10.73
N ILE A 13 19.50 -9.11 11.33
CA ILE A 13 18.55 -10.24 11.30
C ILE A 13 17.60 -10.20 12.49
N ASP A 14 18.13 -9.86 13.67
CA ASP A 14 17.33 -9.77 14.89
C ASP A 14 16.53 -8.47 14.92
N LEU A 15 15.21 -8.58 15.20
CA LEU A 15 14.32 -7.41 15.21
C LEU A 15 14.64 -6.47 16.38
N ASN A 16 15.04 -7.01 17.53
CA ASN A 16 15.33 -6.18 18.69
C ASN A 16 16.60 -5.35 18.46
N ASP A 17 17.62 -5.97 17.83
CA ASP A 17 18.84 -5.27 17.46
C ASP A 17 18.56 -4.22 16.36
N ALA A 18 17.65 -4.51 15.44
CA ALA A 18 17.33 -3.64 14.32
C ALA A 18 16.60 -2.35 14.75
N VAL A 19 15.86 -2.39 15.85
CA VAL A 19 15.08 -1.24 16.33
C VAL A 19 15.87 -0.33 17.26
N GLN A 20 16.97 -0.81 17.83
CA GLN A 20 17.86 0.00 18.65
C GLN A 20 18.40 1.18 17.85
N ASP A 21 18.46 2.34 18.47
CA ASP A 21 18.92 3.60 17.84
C ASP A 21 18.10 4.05 16.60
N SER A 22 16.90 3.50 16.41
CA SER A 22 16.02 3.89 15.30
C SER A 22 15.10 5.03 15.68
N ASP A 23 14.94 6.03 14.79
CA ASP A 23 13.92 7.08 14.92
C ASP A 23 12.58 6.68 14.26
N LEU A 24 12.66 5.87 13.20
CA LEU A 24 11.52 5.44 12.39
C LEU A 24 11.69 3.99 11.93
N VAL A 25 10.70 3.17 12.19
CA VAL A 25 10.59 1.80 11.68
C VAL A 25 9.51 1.75 10.61
N ILE A 26 9.86 1.32 9.40
CA ILE A 26 8.90 1.11 8.31
C ILE A 26 8.78 -0.40 8.06
N GLU A 27 7.65 -0.99 8.42
CA GLU A 27 7.35 -2.40 8.21
C GLU A 27 6.83 -2.63 6.78
N ALA A 28 7.40 -3.64 6.11
CA ALA A 28 7.02 -4.06 4.77
C ALA A 28 6.94 -5.61 4.65
N VAL A 29 6.52 -6.28 5.70
CA VAL A 29 6.27 -7.73 5.69
C VAL A 29 5.03 -8.08 4.86
N PRO A 30 4.80 -9.37 4.50
CA PRO A 30 3.61 -9.76 3.76
C PRO A 30 2.30 -9.20 4.32
N GLU A 31 1.34 -8.93 3.43
CA GLU A 31 0.06 -8.27 3.73
C GLU A 31 -0.89 -9.23 4.49
N ILE A 32 -0.53 -9.56 5.73
CA ILE A 32 -1.24 -10.47 6.63
C ILE A 32 -1.35 -9.77 7.99
N MET A 33 -2.58 -9.49 8.43
CA MET A 33 -2.86 -8.74 9.64
C MET A 33 -2.15 -9.32 10.88
N ASP A 34 -2.32 -10.61 11.12
CA ASP A 34 -1.74 -11.26 12.31
C ASP A 34 -0.21 -11.24 12.29
N LEU A 35 0.41 -11.33 11.11
CA LEU A 35 1.86 -11.22 10.98
C LEU A 35 2.34 -9.81 11.34
N LYS A 36 1.68 -8.78 10.81
CA LYS A 36 2.01 -7.38 11.13
C LYS A 36 1.84 -7.09 12.61
N LYS A 37 0.72 -7.52 13.20
CA LYS A 37 0.47 -7.40 14.64
C LYS A 37 1.57 -8.07 15.48
N LYS A 38 1.98 -9.29 15.10
CA LYS A 38 3.05 -10.02 15.78
C LYS A 38 4.39 -9.27 15.73
N VAL A 39 4.76 -8.77 14.54
CA VAL A 39 5.99 -7.99 14.35
C VAL A 39 6.00 -6.74 15.22
N TYR A 40 4.90 -5.97 15.21
CA TYR A 40 4.83 -4.75 16.04
C TYR A 40 4.79 -5.03 17.55
N ALA A 41 4.12 -6.10 17.97
CA ALA A 41 4.15 -6.50 19.38
C ALA A 41 5.54 -6.92 19.87
N GLU A 42 6.40 -7.38 18.97
CA GLU A 42 7.81 -7.68 19.26
C GLU A 42 8.66 -6.41 19.27
N LEU A 43 8.54 -5.59 18.23
CA LEU A 43 9.26 -4.31 18.13
C LEU A 43 8.95 -3.35 19.27
N ASP A 44 7.69 -3.29 19.72
CA ASP A 44 7.24 -2.39 20.79
C ASP A 44 7.90 -2.67 22.16
N LYS A 45 8.39 -3.91 22.35
CA LYS A 45 9.11 -4.29 23.61
C LYS A 45 10.55 -3.82 23.63
N ALA A 46 11.15 -3.64 22.46
CA ALA A 46 12.56 -3.33 22.30
C ALA A 46 12.83 -1.88 21.87
N ALA A 47 11.81 -1.24 21.29
CA ALA A 47 11.93 0.13 20.80
C ALA A 47 11.83 1.17 21.91
N ASP A 48 12.63 2.22 21.83
CA ASP A 48 12.50 3.38 22.68
C ASP A 48 11.18 4.14 22.46
N ASP A 49 10.75 4.92 23.45
CA ASP A 49 9.48 5.65 23.42
C ASP A 49 9.38 6.70 22.30
N HIS A 50 10.49 7.17 21.77
CA HIS A 50 10.50 8.17 20.68
C HIS A 50 10.32 7.55 19.29
N VAL A 51 10.50 6.23 19.13
CA VAL A 51 10.47 5.55 17.83
C VAL A 51 9.08 5.62 17.19
N ILE A 52 9.03 6.11 15.96
CA ILE A 52 7.79 6.12 15.16
C ILE A 52 7.65 4.78 14.46
N PHE A 53 6.50 4.15 14.60
CA PHE A 53 6.14 2.95 13.86
C PHE A 53 5.31 3.28 12.62
N ALA A 54 5.72 2.77 11.46
CA ALA A 54 5.04 3.01 10.21
C ALA A 54 4.82 1.72 9.43
N SER A 55 3.57 1.42 9.04
CA SER A 55 3.27 0.28 8.18
C SER A 55 3.15 0.68 6.72
N ASN A 56 3.81 -0.09 5.85
CA ASN A 56 3.68 0.05 4.38
C ASN A 56 2.53 -0.83 3.84
N THR A 57 1.52 -1.09 4.65
CA THR A 57 0.33 -1.80 4.20
C THR A 57 -0.38 -1.07 3.06
N SER A 58 -0.99 -1.82 2.15
CA SER A 58 -1.75 -1.25 1.02
C SER A 58 -3.27 -1.21 1.27
N THR A 59 -3.77 -2.04 2.20
CA THR A 59 -5.23 -2.22 2.40
C THR A 59 -5.65 -2.42 3.85
N LEU A 60 -4.73 -2.83 4.72
CA LEU A 60 -5.05 -3.12 6.11
C LEU A 60 -5.20 -1.84 6.94
N PRO A 61 -6.20 -1.75 7.84
CA PRO A 61 -6.40 -0.57 8.66
C PRO A 61 -5.24 -0.31 9.62
N ILE A 62 -4.71 0.90 9.56
CA ILE A 62 -3.62 1.36 10.43
C ILE A 62 -4.06 1.32 11.90
N THR A 63 -5.29 1.75 12.19
CA THR A 63 -5.88 1.72 13.53
C THR A 63 -5.88 0.31 14.12
N GLU A 64 -6.21 -0.71 13.32
CA GLU A 64 -6.24 -2.09 13.80
C GLU A 64 -4.84 -2.63 14.12
N ILE A 65 -3.84 -2.27 13.31
CA ILE A 65 -2.45 -2.66 13.55
C ILE A 65 -1.91 -1.92 14.77
N SER A 66 -2.16 -0.61 14.89
CA SER A 66 -1.66 0.23 15.98
C SER A 66 -2.15 -0.16 17.37
N ASN A 67 -3.28 -0.87 17.47
CA ASN A 67 -3.79 -1.36 18.76
C ASN A 67 -2.90 -2.45 19.40
N THR A 68 -1.84 -2.91 18.71
CA THR A 68 -0.91 -3.90 19.25
C THR A 68 0.30 -3.30 19.95
N VAL A 69 0.51 -2.01 19.79
CA VAL A 69 1.64 -1.30 20.44
C VAL A 69 1.15 -0.56 21.69
N SER A 70 2.05 -0.35 22.63
CA SER A 70 1.76 0.32 23.92
C SER A 70 1.36 1.79 23.75
N ASN A 71 1.97 2.48 22.75
CA ASN A 71 1.67 3.87 22.44
C ASN A 71 1.23 4.02 20.97
N PRO A 72 -0.08 3.88 20.66
CA PRO A 72 -0.58 4.02 19.30
C PRO A 72 -0.54 5.45 18.75
N GLU A 73 -0.25 6.48 19.57
CA GLU A 73 -0.09 7.86 19.09
C GLU A 73 1.14 8.03 18.18
N ARG A 74 2.15 7.16 18.34
CA ARG A 74 3.36 7.13 17.50
C ARG A 74 3.27 6.20 16.29
N PHE A 75 2.09 5.64 16.00
CA PHE A 75 1.88 4.71 14.89
C PHE A 75 1.21 5.38 13.70
N ILE A 76 1.70 5.12 12.47
CA ILE A 76 1.17 5.73 11.25
C ILE A 76 1.29 4.78 10.05
N GLY A 77 0.50 4.98 8.99
CA GLY A 77 0.69 4.35 7.70
C GLY A 77 1.56 5.20 6.77
N ILE A 78 2.52 4.56 6.09
CA ILE A 78 3.32 5.17 5.01
C ILE A 78 3.28 4.22 3.83
N HIS A 79 2.35 4.44 2.91
CA HIS A 79 2.15 3.55 1.77
C HIS A 79 2.93 4.03 0.56
N PHE A 80 4.02 3.34 0.24
CA PHE A 80 4.80 3.53 -0.97
C PHE A 80 4.23 2.71 -2.12
N PHE A 81 4.21 3.28 -3.32
CA PHE A 81 3.80 2.56 -4.52
C PHE A 81 4.98 1.86 -5.19
N ASN A 82 4.75 0.66 -5.69
CA ASN A 82 5.77 -0.16 -6.34
C ASN A 82 6.00 0.29 -7.81
N PRO A 83 7.25 0.48 -8.28
CA PRO A 83 8.49 0.37 -7.51
C PRO A 83 8.79 1.67 -6.73
N PRO A 84 9.10 1.58 -5.42
CA PRO A 84 9.17 2.75 -4.54
C PRO A 84 10.27 3.74 -4.92
N GLN A 85 11.33 3.31 -5.57
CA GLN A 85 12.40 4.19 -6.04
C GLN A 85 11.94 5.10 -7.20
N LEU A 86 10.95 4.69 -8.01
CA LEU A 86 10.46 5.44 -9.17
C LEU A 86 9.19 6.24 -8.87
N MET A 87 8.27 5.64 -8.12
CA MET A 87 6.98 6.27 -7.81
C MET A 87 7.16 7.43 -6.86
N LYS A 88 6.63 8.59 -7.25
CA LYS A 88 6.78 9.83 -6.46
C LYS A 88 5.78 9.94 -5.32
N LEU A 89 4.56 9.41 -5.52
CA LEU A 89 3.48 9.51 -4.56
C LEU A 89 3.71 8.59 -3.37
N VAL A 90 3.39 9.08 -2.18
CA VAL A 90 3.31 8.30 -0.93
C VAL A 90 2.04 8.71 -0.20
N GLU A 91 1.19 7.75 0.14
CA GLU A 91 0.06 8.01 1.03
C GLU A 91 0.53 7.98 2.49
N VAL A 92 0.12 8.99 3.25
CA VAL A 92 0.32 9.07 4.69
C VAL A 92 -1.03 8.89 5.37
N ILE A 93 -1.16 7.86 6.19
CA ILE A 93 -2.43 7.42 6.75
C ILE A 93 -2.35 7.45 8.27
N PRO A 94 -2.80 8.52 8.94
CA PRO A 94 -2.99 8.50 10.38
C PRO A 94 -4.06 7.47 10.76
N GLY A 95 -3.77 6.63 11.75
CA GLY A 95 -4.77 5.84 12.45
C GLY A 95 -5.62 6.71 13.40
N GLN A 96 -6.59 6.12 14.05
CA GLN A 96 -7.51 6.85 14.93
C GLN A 96 -6.80 7.58 16.09
N ASN A 97 -5.72 6.99 16.59
CA ASN A 97 -4.98 7.50 17.75
C ASN A 97 -3.67 8.22 17.36
N THR A 98 -3.29 8.21 16.08
CA THR A 98 -2.04 8.87 15.61
C THR A 98 -2.06 10.36 15.96
N SER A 99 -1.02 10.84 16.64
CA SER A 99 -0.93 12.25 16.99
C SER A 99 -0.69 13.14 15.76
N GLU A 100 -1.13 14.39 15.86
CA GLU A 100 -0.88 15.39 14.80
C GLU A 100 0.63 15.64 14.61
N ASN A 101 1.39 15.63 15.70
CA ASN A 101 2.84 15.77 15.66
C ASN A 101 3.50 14.67 14.82
N ILE A 102 3.15 13.40 15.05
CA ILE A 102 3.66 12.26 14.28
C ILE A 102 3.26 12.35 12.81
N THR A 103 2.03 12.79 12.55
CA THR A 103 1.56 13.03 11.17
C THR A 103 2.44 14.07 10.47
N ASN A 104 2.73 15.20 11.11
CA ASN A 104 3.56 16.27 10.55
C ASN A 104 5.01 15.82 10.33
N ILE A 105 5.62 15.15 11.30
CA ILE A 105 6.98 14.57 11.18
C ILE A 105 7.03 13.62 9.98
N THR A 106 6.01 12.76 9.82
CA THR A 106 5.95 11.80 8.72
C THR A 106 5.80 12.49 7.36
N LEU A 107 4.97 13.53 7.26
CA LEU A 107 4.85 14.33 6.04
C LEU A 107 6.18 14.98 5.65
N ASP A 108 6.92 15.50 6.61
CA ASP A 108 8.23 16.11 6.37
C ASP A 108 9.30 15.06 6.02
N PHE A 109 9.27 13.89 6.67
CA PHE A 109 10.10 12.75 6.27
C PHE A 109 9.85 12.36 4.80
N VAL A 110 8.60 12.20 4.39
CA VAL A 110 8.24 11.85 3.00
C VAL A 110 8.77 12.88 2.00
N LYS A 111 8.66 14.18 2.33
CA LYS A 111 9.23 15.27 1.50
C LYS A 111 10.76 15.22 1.46
N SER A 112 11.42 14.92 2.60
CA SER A 112 12.88 14.86 2.70
C SER A 112 13.49 13.80 1.79
N VAL A 113 12.78 12.68 1.58
CA VAL A 113 13.17 11.63 0.62
C VAL A 113 12.70 11.91 -0.82
N LYS A 114 12.34 13.17 -1.12
CA LYS A 114 11.93 13.68 -2.45
C LYS A 114 10.67 13.00 -3.00
N LYS A 115 9.76 12.60 -2.12
CA LYS A 115 8.44 12.09 -2.46
C LYS A 115 7.36 13.15 -2.25
N ILE A 116 6.19 12.92 -2.81
CA ILE A 116 5.01 13.78 -2.71
C ILE A 116 4.02 13.10 -1.75
N PRO A 117 3.88 13.60 -0.51
CA PRO A 117 2.92 13.02 0.42
C PRO A 117 1.49 13.42 0.08
N VAL A 118 0.58 12.47 0.17
CA VAL A 118 -0.87 12.70 0.17
C VAL A 118 -1.45 12.13 1.46
N ILE A 119 -2.11 12.97 2.24
CA ILE A 119 -2.70 12.55 3.51
C ILE A 119 -4.06 11.89 3.28
N CYS A 120 -4.20 10.65 3.73
CA CYS A 120 -5.47 9.96 3.83
C CYS A 120 -6.08 10.22 5.23
N ARG A 121 -6.93 11.25 5.33
CA ARG A 121 -7.46 11.73 6.62
C ARG A 121 -8.36 10.74 7.36
N LYS A 122 -8.77 9.66 6.72
CA LYS A 122 -9.55 8.58 7.31
C LYS A 122 -8.88 7.26 6.98
N ASP A 123 -8.64 6.47 7.99
CA ASP A 123 -8.14 5.11 7.88
C ASP A 123 -9.25 4.20 7.32
N VAL A 124 -9.34 4.16 6.00
CA VAL A 124 -10.32 3.35 5.27
C VAL A 124 -9.61 2.29 4.42
N PRO A 125 -10.17 1.09 4.27
CA PRO A 125 -9.55 0.02 3.47
C PRO A 125 -9.23 0.47 2.05
N GLY A 126 -7.97 0.31 1.63
CA GLY A 126 -7.48 0.72 0.31
C GLY A 126 -7.21 2.21 0.16
N PHE A 127 -7.30 2.99 1.23
CA PHE A 127 -6.92 4.40 1.33
C PHE A 127 -7.53 5.27 0.23
N ILE A 128 -6.74 5.98 -0.57
CA ILE A 128 -7.22 6.82 -1.66
C ILE A 128 -7.02 6.12 -3.01
N ILE A 129 -5.78 5.75 -3.33
CA ILE A 129 -5.45 5.29 -4.69
C ILE A 129 -6.05 3.93 -5.00
N ASN A 130 -5.99 2.97 -4.10
CA ASN A 130 -6.60 1.66 -4.33
C ASN A 130 -8.14 1.75 -4.40
N ARG A 131 -8.76 2.67 -3.66
CA ARG A 131 -10.21 2.94 -3.78
C ARG A 131 -10.61 3.59 -5.10
N LEU A 132 -9.70 4.24 -5.80
CA LEU A 132 -9.93 4.76 -7.16
C LEU A 132 -9.59 3.70 -8.22
N PHE A 133 -8.41 3.12 -8.13
CA PHE A 133 -7.88 2.23 -9.16
C PHE A 133 -8.61 0.89 -9.24
N ILE A 134 -8.84 0.22 -8.11
CA ILE A 134 -9.46 -1.12 -8.10
C ILE A 134 -10.88 -1.11 -8.71
N PRO A 135 -11.79 -0.19 -8.34
CA PRO A 135 -13.09 -0.08 -9.03
C PRO A 135 -12.99 0.21 -10.52
N LEU A 136 -12.00 1.03 -10.96
CA LEU A 136 -11.77 1.27 -12.39
C LEU A 136 -11.42 -0.01 -13.14
N VAL A 137 -10.61 -0.89 -12.57
CA VAL A 137 -10.30 -2.19 -13.20
C VAL A 137 -11.54 -3.06 -13.32
N HIS A 138 -12.35 -3.14 -12.26
CA HIS A 138 -13.60 -3.92 -12.29
C HIS A 138 -14.60 -3.38 -13.30
N GLU A 139 -14.84 -2.07 -13.31
CA GLU A 139 -15.74 -1.44 -14.27
C GLU A 139 -15.24 -1.59 -15.71
N SER A 140 -13.93 -1.50 -15.93
CA SER A 140 -13.33 -1.76 -17.23
C SER A 140 -13.59 -3.19 -17.71
N CYS A 141 -13.58 -4.19 -16.83
CA CYS A 141 -13.96 -5.55 -17.17
C CYS A 141 -15.45 -5.66 -17.58
N TYR A 142 -16.35 -4.98 -16.84
CA TYR A 142 -17.78 -4.96 -17.22
C TYR A 142 -18.02 -4.25 -18.55
N ILE A 143 -17.36 -3.13 -18.80
CA ILE A 143 -17.46 -2.40 -20.08
C ILE A 143 -16.96 -3.29 -21.23
N LEU A 144 -15.81 -3.95 -21.05
CA LEU A 144 -15.23 -4.85 -22.04
C LEU A 144 -16.23 -5.94 -22.46
N GLU A 145 -16.89 -6.58 -21.47
CA GLU A 145 -17.85 -7.66 -21.75
C GLU A 145 -19.15 -7.15 -22.37
N ARG A 146 -19.74 -6.09 -21.80
CA ARG A 146 -21.03 -5.52 -22.27
C ARG A 146 -20.93 -4.94 -23.65
N GLN A 147 -19.82 -4.26 -23.97
CA GLN A 147 -19.62 -3.59 -25.27
C GLN A 147 -18.87 -4.48 -26.28
N LYS A 148 -18.45 -5.70 -25.89
CA LYS A 148 -17.64 -6.61 -26.71
C LYS A 148 -16.36 -5.97 -27.23
N LEU A 149 -15.74 -5.10 -26.41
CA LEU A 149 -14.51 -4.40 -26.74
C LEU A 149 -13.29 -5.28 -26.47
N LYS A 150 -12.15 -4.87 -27.05
CA LYS A 150 -10.82 -5.41 -26.73
C LYS A 150 -10.18 -4.57 -25.64
N GLN A 151 -9.33 -5.17 -24.81
CA GLN A 151 -8.58 -4.47 -23.75
C GLN A 151 -7.87 -3.20 -24.27
N ARG A 152 -7.20 -3.31 -25.43
CA ARG A 152 -6.48 -2.20 -26.06
C ARG A 152 -7.37 -0.99 -26.40
N GLU A 153 -8.67 -1.21 -26.65
CA GLU A 153 -9.60 -0.11 -26.99
C GLU A 153 -9.91 0.70 -25.72
N ILE A 154 -10.14 0.03 -24.60
CA ILE A 154 -10.33 0.69 -23.30
C ILE A 154 -9.04 1.39 -22.86
N ASP A 155 -7.88 0.73 -22.98
CA ASP A 155 -6.59 1.31 -22.63
C ASP A 155 -6.28 2.55 -23.49
N SER A 156 -6.61 2.51 -24.78
CA SER A 156 -6.46 3.66 -25.68
C SER A 156 -7.36 4.81 -25.26
N ALA A 157 -8.64 4.53 -24.96
CA ALA A 157 -9.57 5.56 -24.51
C ALA A 157 -9.10 6.25 -23.22
N VAL A 158 -8.61 5.48 -22.27
CA VAL A 158 -8.08 6.01 -21.00
C VAL A 158 -6.82 6.86 -21.22
N LYS A 159 -5.88 6.39 -22.05
CA LYS A 159 -4.65 7.14 -22.33
C LYS A 159 -4.91 8.43 -23.11
N TYR A 160 -5.66 8.35 -24.21
CA TYR A 160 -5.78 9.48 -25.13
C TYR A 160 -6.89 10.47 -24.76
N ASN A 161 -7.98 10.01 -24.13
CA ASN A 161 -9.09 10.90 -23.79
C ASN A 161 -9.08 11.35 -22.33
N LEU A 162 -8.55 10.52 -21.40
CA LEU A 162 -8.44 10.88 -19.98
C LEU A 162 -7.04 11.33 -19.57
N GLY A 163 -6.04 11.21 -20.46
CA GLY A 163 -4.68 11.65 -20.21
C GLY A 163 -3.89 10.79 -19.23
N PHE A 164 -4.29 9.54 -19.02
CA PHE A 164 -3.54 8.64 -18.14
C PHE A 164 -2.23 8.21 -18.83
N PRO A 165 -1.13 8.08 -18.09
CA PRO A 165 0.15 7.67 -18.66
C PRO A 165 0.15 6.21 -19.10
N MET A 166 -0.79 5.39 -18.60
CA MET A 166 -0.91 3.96 -18.84
C MET A 166 -2.40 3.59 -18.90
N GLY A 167 -2.75 2.60 -19.72
CA GLY A 167 -4.10 2.04 -19.77
C GLY A 167 -4.46 1.30 -18.49
N ILE A 168 -5.74 1.09 -18.23
CA ILE A 168 -6.22 0.43 -17.01
C ILE A 168 -5.78 -1.03 -16.98
N PHE A 169 -5.90 -1.76 -18.11
CA PHE A 169 -5.45 -3.15 -18.18
C PHE A 169 -3.93 -3.27 -18.23
N GLU A 170 -3.24 -2.32 -18.88
CA GLU A 170 -1.77 -2.22 -18.84
C GLU A 170 -1.28 -2.07 -17.39
N LEU A 171 -1.92 -1.20 -16.60
CA LEU A 171 -1.57 -0.98 -15.20
C LEU A 171 -1.93 -2.18 -14.32
N ALA A 172 -3.11 -2.79 -14.58
CA ALA A 172 -3.54 -4.00 -13.89
C ALA A 172 -2.59 -5.18 -14.13
N ASP A 173 -2.14 -5.35 -15.37
CA ASP A 173 -1.15 -6.36 -15.78
C ASP A 173 0.22 -6.13 -15.12
N PHE A 174 0.63 -4.87 -14.99
CA PHE A 174 1.86 -4.48 -14.30
C PHE A 174 1.76 -4.68 -12.78
N THR A 175 0.62 -4.34 -12.17
CA THR A 175 0.37 -4.49 -10.71
C THR A 175 0.28 -5.97 -10.33
N GLY A 176 -0.37 -6.76 -11.16
CA GLY A 176 -0.63 -8.19 -10.99
C GLY A 176 -2.04 -8.48 -10.50
N MET A 177 -2.66 -9.49 -11.13
CA MET A 177 -4.02 -9.93 -10.81
C MET A 177 -4.18 -10.46 -9.39
N ASP A 178 -3.11 -11.03 -8.83
CA ASP A 178 -3.07 -11.49 -7.44
C ASP A 178 -3.23 -10.32 -6.45
N VAL A 179 -2.55 -9.21 -6.71
CA VAL A 179 -2.65 -8.00 -5.88
C VAL A 179 -4.04 -7.40 -5.97
N ILE A 180 -4.56 -7.23 -7.20
CA ILE A 180 -5.90 -6.66 -7.41
C ILE A 180 -6.97 -7.53 -6.76
N HIS A 181 -6.91 -8.86 -6.97
CA HIS A 181 -7.88 -9.80 -6.40
C HIS A 181 -7.87 -9.76 -4.86
N LYS A 182 -6.68 -9.94 -4.25
CA LYS A 182 -6.53 -9.95 -2.79
C LYS A 182 -6.94 -8.62 -2.17
N ALA A 183 -6.50 -7.50 -2.75
CA ALA A 183 -6.87 -6.16 -2.26
C ALA A 183 -8.38 -5.92 -2.34
N THR A 184 -9.04 -6.34 -3.44
CA THR A 184 -10.50 -6.20 -3.56
C THR A 184 -11.23 -7.02 -2.49
N VAL A 185 -10.81 -8.28 -2.28
CA VAL A 185 -11.42 -9.14 -1.25
C VAL A 185 -11.25 -8.54 0.12
N GLU A 186 -10.03 -8.12 0.47
CA GLU A 186 -9.73 -7.51 1.77
C GLU A 186 -10.53 -6.21 2.00
N MET A 187 -10.57 -5.34 1.00
CA MET A 187 -11.38 -4.12 1.06
C MET A 187 -12.86 -4.41 1.24
N HIS A 188 -13.42 -5.40 0.51
CA HIS A 188 -14.83 -5.79 0.64
C HIS A 188 -15.16 -6.43 1.99
N LEU A 189 -14.25 -7.22 2.56
CA LEU A 189 -14.46 -7.81 3.89
C LEU A 189 -14.64 -6.74 4.95
N ARG A 190 -13.93 -5.64 4.85
CA ARG A 190 -13.93 -4.52 5.81
C ARG A 190 -14.93 -3.43 5.47
N ASP A 191 -15.22 -3.21 4.19
CA ASP A 191 -16.20 -2.24 3.72
C ASP A 191 -17.09 -2.89 2.64
N LYS A 192 -18.30 -3.29 3.02
CA LYS A 192 -19.28 -3.96 2.13
C LYS A 192 -19.73 -3.11 0.95
N LYS A 193 -19.41 -1.82 0.92
CA LYS A 193 -19.66 -0.94 -0.22
C LYS A 193 -18.62 -1.10 -1.33
N VAL A 194 -17.48 -1.72 -1.04
CA VAL A 194 -16.48 -2.05 -2.06
C VAL A 194 -16.99 -3.24 -2.88
N ILE A 195 -16.87 -3.12 -4.20
CA ILE A 195 -17.29 -4.17 -5.15
C ILE A 195 -16.44 -5.44 -4.98
N LEU A 196 -17.06 -6.60 -5.11
CA LEU A 196 -16.36 -7.90 -5.16
C LEU A 196 -15.52 -8.04 -6.44
N PRO A 197 -14.49 -8.90 -6.43
CA PRO A 197 -13.71 -9.17 -7.62
C PRO A 197 -14.59 -9.58 -8.79
N HIS A 198 -14.40 -8.91 -9.93
CA HIS A 198 -15.06 -9.32 -11.17
C HIS A 198 -14.74 -10.79 -11.48
N PRO A 199 -15.69 -11.60 -12.00
CA PRO A 199 -15.47 -13.02 -12.30
C PRO A 199 -14.19 -13.28 -13.12
N ARG A 200 -13.90 -12.45 -14.12
CA ARG A 200 -12.69 -12.51 -14.93
C ARG A 200 -11.41 -12.37 -14.09
N ILE A 201 -11.36 -11.43 -13.14
CA ILE A 201 -10.20 -11.22 -12.27
C ILE A 201 -10.01 -12.42 -11.34
N LYS A 202 -11.11 -12.93 -10.78
CA LYS A 202 -11.12 -14.15 -9.97
C LYS A 202 -10.60 -15.36 -10.76
N GLN A 203 -11.06 -15.50 -12.01
CA GLN A 203 -10.60 -16.56 -12.91
C GLN A 203 -9.10 -16.47 -13.20
N LEU A 204 -8.61 -15.28 -13.62
CA LEU A 204 -7.19 -15.08 -13.91
C LEU A 204 -6.32 -15.38 -12.70
N PHE A 205 -6.75 -14.97 -11.51
CA PHE A 205 -6.07 -15.29 -10.26
C PHE A 205 -6.02 -16.80 -10.00
N SER A 206 -7.16 -17.52 -10.15
CA SER A 206 -7.24 -18.98 -9.93
C SER A 206 -6.43 -19.79 -10.95
N GLU A 207 -6.28 -19.28 -12.18
CA GLU A 207 -5.49 -19.86 -13.25
C GLU A 207 -3.99 -19.48 -13.17
N ASN A 208 -3.59 -18.76 -12.13
CA ASN A 208 -2.23 -18.22 -11.95
C ASN A 208 -1.76 -17.35 -13.15
N LYS A 209 -2.68 -16.68 -13.84
CA LYS A 209 -2.41 -15.70 -14.90
C LYS A 209 -2.31 -14.31 -14.28
N LEU A 210 -1.11 -13.99 -13.78
CA LEU A 210 -0.92 -12.83 -12.91
C LEU A 210 -0.46 -11.56 -13.65
N GLY A 211 -0.33 -11.61 -14.96
CA GLY A 211 0.16 -10.51 -15.77
C GLY A 211 1.69 -10.55 -15.93
N LYS A 212 2.36 -9.39 -15.90
CA LYS A 212 3.82 -9.31 -16.10
C LYS A 212 4.68 -10.02 -15.04
N LYS A 213 4.05 -10.62 -14.04
CA LYS A 213 4.75 -11.39 -13.01
C LYS A 213 5.06 -12.83 -13.40
N ASN A 214 4.38 -13.35 -14.42
CA ASN A 214 4.60 -14.71 -14.99
C ASN A 214 4.23 -14.76 -16.47
#